data_b93d99ea92dee82f10914b56e70e86d8
#
_entry.id   b93d99ea92dee82f10914b56e70e86d8
#
_cell.length_a   1.000
_cell.length_b   1.000
_cell.length_c   1.000
_cell.angle_alpha   90.00
_cell.angle_beta   90.00
_cell.angle_gamma   90.00
#
_symmetry.space_group_name_H-M   'P 1'
#
loop_
_entity.id
_entity.type
_entity.pdbx_description
1 polymer ?
#
loop_
_entity_poly.entity_id
_entity_poly.type
_entity_poly.pdbx_seq_one_letter_code
_entity_poly.pdbx_strand_id
1 'polypeptide(L)'
;VMDLSPLRKFEVVGPDAEALLQAAVTRNIRKLAVGQVVYTAVCNETGGMLDDATVFRLGPDTFRFVGGDEYDGTWLRQLAGRLDLDQVWIKHSTDQLHNIAVQGPKSRELLRELVWTPPTQPSFGDLSWFRFAIGRIGGPEGLPVIVSRTGYTGELGYELWCHPGDAPALWDAVWEAGAPHELTPLGLEALDILRIEAGLIFAGYEFGDQVDPFEAGIGFTVGLKTKEDDFVGRAALERRKASPQRTLVGLELAGNEPAVHGDCVHVGRSQVGVITSGTRSPLLRTNIALCRMAVEYAGIGTEVDVGKLDGHRKRIPAAVVRFPFYDPDKTRPRS
;
A
#
# COMPACT_ATOMS: atom_id res chain seq x y z
N VAL A 1 -0.12 -16.29 -6.08
CA VAL A 1 -0.54 -15.42 -7.19
C VAL A 1 -1.95 -14.90 -6.94
N MET A 2 -2.22 -13.65 -7.30
CA MET A 2 -3.55 -13.06 -7.19
C MET A 2 -3.78 -12.01 -8.28
N ASP A 3 -5.06 -11.78 -8.61
CA ASP A 3 -5.49 -10.71 -9.51
C ASP A 3 -5.75 -9.43 -8.70
N LEU A 4 -5.01 -8.36 -9.00
CA LEU A 4 -5.16 -7.02 -8.44
C LEU A 4 -5.70 -6.02 -9.49
N SER A 5 -6.22 -6.51 -10.60
CA SER A 5 -6.75 -5.67 -11.69
C SER A 5 -7.86 -4.69 -11.25
N PRO A 6 -8.64 -4.92 -10.18
CA PRO A 6 -9.63 -3.94 -9.71
C PRO A 6 -9.03 -2.64 -9.13
N LEU A 7 -7.75 -2.59 -8.76
CA LEU A 7 -7.12 -1.35 -8.33
C LEU A 7 -7.31 -0.25 -9.38
N ARG A 8 -7.61 0.97 -8.93
CA ARG A 8 -7.87 2.10 -9.82
C ARG A 8 -6.57 2.63 -10.41
N LYS A 9 -6.57 2.84 -11.71
CA LYS A 9 -5.40 3.28 -12.46
C LYS A 9 -5.71 4.51 -13.27
N PHE A 10 -4.86 5.52 -13.15
CA PHE A 10 -4.96 6.77 -13.86
C PHE A 10 -3.62 7.09 -14.52
N GLU A 11 -3.62 7.24 -15.85
CA GLU A 11 -2.46 7.76 -16.57
C GLU A 11 -2.52 9.30 -16.50
N VAL A 12 -1.48 9.90 -15.91
CA VAL A 12 -1.32 11.35 -15.77
C VAL A 12 -0.19 11.77 -16.69
N VAL A 13 -0.53 12.48 -17.76
CA VAL A 13 0.39 12.73 -18.88
C VAL A 13 0.36 14.19 -19.28
N GLY A 14 1.51 14.74 -19.64
CA GLY A 14 1.66 16.09 -20.16
C GLY A 14 2.66 16.94 -19.38
N PRO A 15 3.04 18.11 -19.91
CA PRO A 15 4.02 19.00 -19.31
C PRO A 15 3.72 19.37 -17.84
N ASP A 16 2.43 19.47 -17.47
CA ASP A 16 2.01 19.81 -16.11
C ASP A 16 1.79 18.58 -15.22
N ALA A 17 2.03 17.35 -15.70
CA ALA A 17 1.76 16.12 -14.95
C ALA A 17 2.60 16.03 -13.66
N GLU A 18 3.89 16.39 -13.72
CA GLU A 18 4.76 16.43 -12.54
C GLU A 18 4.29 17.48 -11.55
N ALA A 19 3.90 18.67 -11.99
CA ALA A 19 3.43 19.74 -11.13
C ALA A 19 2.12 19.37 -10.42
N LEU A 20 1.17 18.77 -11.16
CA LEU A 20 -0.07 18.27 -10.58
C LEU A 20 0.19 17.23 -9.49
N LEU A 21 0.96 16.18 -9.80
CA LEU A 21 1.24 15.12 -8.83
C LEU A 21 2.09 15.64 -7.66
N GLN A 22 2.98 16.61 -7.91
CA GLN A 22 3.73 17.27 -6.84
C GLN A 22 2.80 18.01 -5.86
N ALA A 23 1.73 18.65 -6.33
CA ALA A 23 0.74 19.29 -5.48
C ALA A 23 -0.25 18.29 -4.84
N ALA A 24 -0.53 17.18 -5.52
CA ALA A 24 -1.54 16.21 -5.14
C ALA A 24 -1.12 15.30 -3.97
N VAL A 25 0.13 14.86 -3.93
CA VAL A 25 0.57 13.81 -3.01
C VAL A 25 1.59 14.31 -2.00
N THR A 26 1.73 13.60 -0.90
CA THR A 26 2.64 14.00 0.20
C THR A 26 4.12 13.75 -0.11
N ARG A 27 4.45 12.85 -1.05
CA ARG A 27 5.83 12.56 -1.49
C ARG A 27 6.34 13.62 -2.47
N ASN A 28 7.67 13.72 -2.54
CA ASN A 28 8.34 14.57 -3.53
C ASN A 28 8.46 13.84 -4.88
N ILE A 29 7.57 14.14 -5.81
CA ILE A 29 7.51 13.52 -7.15
C ILE A 29 8.67 13.97 -8.03
N ARG A 30 9.19 15.18 -7.84
CA ARG A 30 10.34 15.70 -8.61
C ARG A 30 11.62 14.87 -8.40
N LYS A 31 11.73 14.15 -7.25
CA LYS A 31 12.85 13.25 -6.96
C LYS A 31 12.65 11.83 -7.49
N LEU A 32 11.49 11.53 -8.05
CA LEU A 32 11.19 10.22 -8.61
C LEU A 32 11.84 10.10 -9.99
N ALA A 33 12.78 9.17 -10.17
CA ALA A 33 13.39 8.91 -11.47
C ALA A 33 12.46 8.06 -12.36
N VAL A 34 12.61 8.15 -13.67
CA VAL A 34 11.97 7.23 -14.62
C VAL A 34 12.35 5.79 -14.26
N GLY A 35 11.38 4.87 -14.29
CA GLY A 35 11.56 3.49 -13.82
C GLY A 35 11.37 3.31 -12.31
N GLN A 36 11.05 4.37 -11.56
CA GLN A 36 10.74 4.29 -10.13
C GLN A 36 9.24 4.28 -9.86
N VAL A 37 8.92 3.66 -8.72
CA VAL A 37 7.61 3.73 -8.06
C VAL A 37 7.78 4.39 -6.69
N VAL A 38 6.80 5.12 -6.24
CA VAL A 38 6.75 5.65 -4.87
C VAL A 38 5.39 5.41 -4.25
N TYR A 39 5.38 4.98 -2.99
CA TYR A 39 4.17 4.92 -2.17
C TYR A 39 3.97 6.26 -1.46
N THR A 40 2.73 6.76 -1.45
CA THR A 40 2.39 8.11 -0.97
C THR A 40 1.00 8.15 -0.38
N ALA A 41 0.71 9.17 0.43
CA ALA A 41 -0.63 9.51 0.84
C ALA A 41 -1.21 10.63 -0.04
N VAL A 42 -2.51 10.59 -0.25
CA VAL A 42 -3.35 11.66 -0.81
C VAL A 42 -4.18 12.24 0.33
N CYS A 43 -4.10 13.53 0.56
CA CYS A 43 -4.77 14.17 1.69
C CYS A 43 -5.73 15.28 1.24
N ASN A 44 -6.73 15.54 2.06
CA ASN A 44 -7.55 16.73 1.96
C ASN A 44 -6.88 17.94 2.62
N GLU A 45 -7.49 19.10 2.53
CA GLU A 45 -6.98 20.38 3.07
C GLU A 45 -6.84 20.37 4.60
N THR A 46 -7.56 19.48 5.29
CA THR A 46 -7.49 19.32 6.76
C THR A 46 -6.42 18.30 7.18
N GLY A 47 -5.73 17.67 6.21
CA GLY A 47 -4.68 16.68 6.44
C GLY A 47 -5.19 15.24 6.64
N GLY A 48 -6.49 14.99 6.52
CA GLY A 48 -7.05 13.65 6.50
C GLY A 48 -6.78 12.95 5.17
N MET A 49 -6.60 11.65 5.19
CA MET A 49 -6.30 10.85 4.00
C MET A 49 -7.56 10.59 3.18
N LEU A 50 -7.51 10.96 1.91
CA LEU A 50 -8.50 10.57 0.92
C LEU A 50 -8.21 9.16 0.42
N ASP A 51 -6.93 8.89 0.12
CA ASP A 51 -6.45 7.57 -0.30
C ASP A 51 -4.95 7.41 0.01
N ASP A 52 -4.46 6.19 -0.15
CA ASP A 52 -3.05 5.88 -0.31
C ASP A 52 -2.81 5.34 -1.73
N ALA A 53 -1.66 5.66 -2.31
CA ALA A 53 -1.41 5.36 -3.70
C ALA A 53 0.05 5.00 -3.99
N THR A 54 0.25 4.32 -5.12
CA THR A 54 1.57 4.24 -5.74
C THR A 54 1.61 5.09 -7.01
N VAL A 55 2.71 5.83 -7.18
CA VAL A 55 2.95 6.62 -8.37
C VAL A 55 4.17 6.06 -9.11
N PHE A 56 3.97 5.66 -10.36
CA PHE A 56 5.00 5.18 -11.28
C PHE A 56 5.44 6.34 -12.17
N ARG A 57 6.72 6.57 -12.33
CA ARG A 57 7.23 7.49 -13.34
C ARG A 57 7.64 6.71 -14.60
N LEU A 58 6.77 6.70 -15.60
CA LEU A 58 6.95 5.97 -16.86
C LEU A 58 7.85 6.71 -17.86
N GLY A 59 7.84 8.03 -17.77
CA GLY A 59 8.62 8.93 -18.63
C GLY A 59 8.81 10.30 -17.98
N PRO A 60 9.45 11.25 -18.65
CA PRO A 60 9.63 12.61 -18.12
C PRO A 60 8.31 13.24 -17.65
N ASP A 61 7.28 13.18 -18.51
CA ASP A 61 5.97 13.80 -18.33
C ASP A 61 4.84 12.76 -18.35
N THR A 62 5.16 11.52 -17.98
CA THR A 62 4.21 10.39 -18.01
C THR A 62 4.28 9.62 -16.72
N PHE A 63 3.14 9.58 -16.03
CA PHE A 63 3.01 8.91 -14.74
C PHE A 63 1.77 8.00 -14.75
N ARG A 64 1.84 6.94 -13.95
CA ARG A 64 0.68 6.14 -13.56
C ARG A 64 0.45 6.31 -12.08
N PHE A 65 -0.75 6.71 -11.74
CA PHE A 65 -1.25 6.75 -10.38
C PHE A 65 -2.12 5.50 -10.17
N VAL A 66 -1.85 4.74 -9.11
CA VAL A 66 -2.62 3.55 -8.74
C VAL A 66 -3.09 3.72 -7.31
N GLY A 67 -4.39 3.81 -7.13
CA GLY A 67 -5.06 4.00 -5.83
C GLY A 67 -6.20 3.00 -5.62
N GLY A 68 -6.94 3.19 -4.53
CA GLY A 68 -8.08 2.36 -4.16
C GLY A 68 -9.42 2.91 -4.64
N ASP A 69 -9.55 4.23 -4.77
CA ASP A 69 -10.81 4.91 -5.01
C ASP A 69 -10.93 5.45 -6.45
N GLU A 70 -12.12 5.29 -7.03
CA GLU A 70 -12.44 5.84 -8.35
C GLU A 70 -12.51 7.37 -8.33
N TYR A 71 -12.77 7.97 -7.19
CA TYR A 71 -12.81 9.41 -7.00
C TYR A 71 -11.45 10.08 -7.23
N ASP A 72 -10.35 9.38 -7.08
CA ASP A 72 -8.99 9.91 -7.27
C ASP A 72 -8.82 10.63 -8.61
N GLY A 73 -9.31 10.03 -9.69
CA GLY A 73 -9.26 10.65 -11.01
C GLY A 73 -10.06 11.94 -11.10
N THR A 74 -11.19 12.02 -10.43
CA THR A 74 -12.03 13.23 -10.36
C THR A 74 -11.34 14.29 -9.51
N TRP A 75 -10.80 13.90 -8.37
CA TRP A 75 -10.06 14.78 -7.47
C TRP A 75 -8.82 15.37 -8.14
N LEU A 76 -8.04 14.57 -8.86
CA LEU A 76 -6.87 15.04 -9.63
C LEU A 76 -7.28 16.08 -10.69
N ARG A 77 -8.39 15.87 -11.43
CA ARG A 77 -8.88 16.85 -12.42
C ARG A 77 -9.35 18.15 -11.77
N GLN A 78 -10.03 18.06 -10.63
CA GLN A 78 -10.45 19.24 -9.86
C GLN A 78 -9.23 20.01 -9.34
N LEU A 79 -8.19 19.32 -8.89
CA LEU A 79 -6.95 19.96 -8.44
C LEU A 79 -6.22 20.63 -9.60
N ALA A 80 -6.13 19.98 -10.77
CA ALA A 80 -5.53 20.59 -11.96
C ALA A 80 -6.23 21.91 -12.34
N GLY A 81 -7.57 21.92 -12.34
CA GLY A 81 -8.35 23.14 -12.59
C GLY A 81 -8.15 24.22 -11.51
N ARG A 82 -8.02 23.85 -10.23
CA ARG A 82 -7.73 24.82 -9.15
C ARG A 82 -6.34 25.45 -9.23
N LEU A 83 -5.40 24.76 -9.88
CA LEU A 83 -4.01 25.20 -10.04
C LEU A 83 -3.71 25.81 -11.43
N ASP A 84 -4.74 25.98 -12.26
CA ASP A 84 -4.61 26.45 -13.66
C ASP A 84 -3.59 25.65 -14.48
N LEU A 85 -3.55 24.32 -14.28
CA LEU A 85 -2.69 23.40 -15.02
C LEU A 85 -3.44 22.86 -16.26
N ASP A 86 -3.18 23.49 -17.40
CA ASP A 86 -3.93 23.24 -18.65
C ASP A 86 -3.29 22.15 -19.53
N GLN A 87 -2.02 21.82 -19.30
CA GLN A 87 -1.26 20.88 -20.12
C GLN A 87 -1.07 19.54 -19.41
N VAL A 88 -2.15 19.02 -18.80
CA VAL A 88 -2.19 17.69 -18.18
C VAL A 88 -3.46 16.95 -18.56
N TRP A 89 -3.31 15.68 -18.92
CA TRP A 89 -4.40 14.77 -19.25
C TRP A 89 -4.43 13.63 -18.26
N ILE A 90 -5.60 13.38 -17.67
CA ILE A 90 -5.82 12.32 -16.68
C ILE A 90 -6.80 11.33 -17.31
N LYS A 91 -6.27 10.18 -17.69
CA LYS A 91 -7.04 9.10 -18.32
C LYS A 91 -7.27 7.97 -17.30
N HIS A 92 -8.52 7.60 -17.09
CA HIS A 92 -8.87 6.38 -16.37
C HIS A 92 -8.49 5.16 -17.21
N SER A 93 -7.65 4.28 -16.69
CA SER A 93 -7.09 3.13 -17.42
C SER A 93 -7.31 1.78 -16.70
N THR A 94 -8.16 1.73 -15.68
CA THR A 94 -8.41 0.52 -14.87
C THR A 94 -8.75 -0.70 -15.74
N ASP A 95 -9.71 -0.55 -16.65
CA ASP A 95 -10.15 -1.65 -17.51
C ASP A 95 -9.24 -1.90 -18.74
N GLN A 96 -8.19 -1.09 -18.88
CA GLN A 96 -7.23 -1.19 -19.98
C GLN A 96 -5.90 -1.81 -19.57
N LEU A 97 -5.75 -2.12 -18.30
CA LEU A 97 -4.51 -2.63 -17.74
C LEU A 97 -4.81 -3.62 -16.61
N HIS A 98 -4.48 -4.87 -16.81
CA HIS A 98 -4.55 -5.90 -15.79
C HIS A 98 -3.27 -5.92 -14.94
N ASN A 99 -3.41 -6.33 -13.68
CA ASN A 99 -2.33 -6.44 -12.71
C ASN A 99 -2.40 -7.80 -12.00
N ILE A 100 -1.41 -8.65 -12.26
CA ILE A 100 -1.26 -9.94 -11.59
C ILE A 100 -0.10 -9.84 -10.60
N ALA A 101 -0.37 -10.07 -9.32
CA ALA A 101 0.65 -10.07 -8.27
C ALA A 101 1.18 -11.48 -8.01
N VAL A 102 2.51 -11.63 -8.04
CA VAL A 102 3.24 -12.85 -7.69
C VAL A 102 4.08 -12.54 -6.46
N GLN A 103 3.67 -13.06 -5.32
CA GLN A 103 4.22 -12.70 -4.01
C GLN A 103 4.75 -13.93 -3.28
N GLY A 104 5.77 -13.76 -2.48
CA GLY A 104 6.40 -14.80 -1.68
C GLY A 104 7.89 -14.96 -1.97
N PRO A 105 8.62 -15.69 -1.10
CA PRO A 105 10.09 -15.78 -1.17
C PRO A 105 10.61 -16.42 -2.45
N LYS A 106 9.83 -17.27 -3.11
CA LYS A 106 10.18 -17.93 -4.37
C LYS A 106 9.80 -17.14 -5.64
N SER A 107 9.14 -15.97 -5.48
CA SER A 107 8.62 -15.17 -6.59
C SER A 107 9.69 -14.74 -7.59
N ARG A 108 10.91 -14.41 -7.11
CA ARG A 108 12.04 -14.06 -7.98
C ARG A 108 12.53 -15.23 -8.82
N GLU A 109 12.63 -16.40 -8.21
CA GLU A 109 13.09 -17.62 -8.90
C GLU A 109 12.12 -17.98 -10.03
N LEU A 110 10.84 -18.04 -9.71
CA LEU A 110 9.77 -18.30 -10.67
C LEU A 110 9.79 -17.31 -11.84
N LEU A 111 9.80 -16.01 -11.55
CA LEU A 111 9.69 -14.99 -12.59
C LEU A 111 10.99 -14.79 -13.38
N ARG A 112 12.15 -15.15 -12.84
CA ARG A 112 13.44 -15.07 -13.56
C ARG A 112 13.47 -15.91 -14.81
N GLU A 113 12.80 -17.06 -14.83
CA GLU A 113 12.72 -17.94 -15.97
C GLU A 113 11.72 -17.46 -17.00
N LEU A 114 10.77 -16.63 -16.59
CA LEU A 114 9.64 -16.20 -17.39
C LEU A 114 9.82 -14.80 -18.01
N VAL A 115 10.41 -13.87 -17.24
CA VAL A 115 10.51 -12.45 -17.63
C VAL A 115 11.82 -12.17 -18.36
N TRP A 116 11.70 -11.76 -19.62
CA TRP A 116 12.80 -11.19 -20.39
C TRP A 116 12.73 -9.65 -20.38
N THR A 117 13.86 -8.99 -20.17
CA THR A 117 14.00 -7.53 -20.28
C THR A 117 15.03 -7.17 -21.34
N PRO A 118 14.75 -6.14 -22.19
CA PRO A 118 15.73 -5.69 -23.18
C PRO A 118 16.95 -5.03 -22.51
N PRO A 119 18.12 -4.97 -23.19
CA PRO A 119 19.34 -4.37 -22.63
C PRO A 119 19.22 -2.90 -22.21
N THR A 120 18.18 -2.20 -22.67
CA THR A 120 17.87 -0.80 -22.31
C THR A 120 17.11 -0.68 -20.98
N GLN A 121 16.71 -1.80 -20.40
CA GLN A 121 16.02 -1.87 -19.11
C GLN A 121 16.91 -2.58 -18.07
N PRO A 122 16.68 -2.36 -16.78
CA PRO A 122 17.29 -3.20 -15.75
C PRO A 122 16.98 -4.68 -16.00
N SER A 123 17.95 -5.57 -15.77
CA SER A 123 17.66 -6.99 -15.80
C SER A 123 16.62 -7.32 -14.71
N PHE A 124 15.76 -8.31 -14.96
CA PHE A 124 14.76 -8.71 -13.97
C PHE A 124 15.43 -9.09 -12.63
N GLY A 125 16.58 -9.77 -12.68
CA GLY A 125 17.32 -10.18 -11.48
C GLY A 125 17.83 -9.01 -10.62
N ASP A 126 18.14 -7.88 -11.27
CA ASP A 126 18.68 -6.67 -10.63
C ASP A 126 17.59 -5.63 -10.29
N LEU A 127 16.32 -5.96 -10.56
CA LEU A 127 15.22 -5.04 -10.31
C LEU A 127 15.10 -4.74 -8.81
N SER A 128 15.42 -3.51 -8.42
CA SER A 128 15.38 -3.07 -7.03
C SER A 128 13.95 -2.84 -6.52
N TRP A 129 13.77 -2.87 -5.20
CA TRP A 129 12.51 -2.60 -4.55
C TRP A 129 11.97 -1.20 -4.93
N PHE A 130 10.67 -1.11 -5.22
CA PHE A 130 10.01 0.08 -5.76
C PHE A 130 10.61 0.58 -7.09
N ARG A 131 11.03 -0.37 -7.93
CA ARG A 131 11.39 -0.15 -9.33
C ARG A 131 10.52 -1.00 -10.24
N PHE A 132 10.43 -0.60 -11.50
CA PHE A 132 9.81 -1.40 -12.53
C PHE A 132 10.69 -1.45 -13.79
N ALA A 133 10.45 -2.45 -14.61
CA ALA A 133 11.04 -2.60 -15.93
C ALA A 133 9.95 -2.93 -16.97
N ILE A 134 10.18 -2.52 -18.20
CA ILE A 134 9.38 -2.95 -19.35
C ILE A 134 10.06 -4.18 -19.92
N GLY A 135 9.31 -5.27 -20.04
CA GLY A 135 9.81 -6.55 -20.49
C GLY A 135 8.79 -7.34 -21.30
N ARG A 136 9.06 -8.61 -21.44
CA ARG A 136 8.19 -9.58 -22.12
C ARG A 136 8.17 -10.90 -21.39
N ILE A 137 7.11 -11.65 -21.56
CA ILE A 137 6.96 -13.02 -21.02
C ILE A 137 7.31 -14.00 -22.11
N GLY A 138 8.23 -14.94 -21.83
CA GLY A 138 8.61 -16.00 -22.76
C GLY A 138 9.66 -15.61 -23.82
N GLY A 139 10.37 -14.48 -23.63
CA GLY A 139 11.47 -14.05 -24.51
C GLY A 139 11.17 -12.79 -25.32
N PRO A 140 12.09 -12.39 -26.23
CA PRO A 140 12.03 -11.07 -26.91
C PRO A 140 10.81 -10.86 -27.80
N GLU A 141 10.21 -11.92 -28.32
CA GLU A 141 8.98 -11.86 -29.14
C GLU A 141 7.72 -12.17 -28.33
N GLY A 142 7.88 -12.37 -27.01
CA GLY A 142 6.79 -12.78 -26.13
C GLY A 142 5.84 -11.65 -25.77
N LEU A 143 4.94 -11.93 -24.84
CA LEU A 143 3.84 -11.08 -24.41
C LEU A 143 4.37 -9.83 -23.67
N PRO A 144 4.00 -8.59 -24.09
CA PRO A 144 4.45 -7.37 -23.45
C PRO A 144 3.98 -7.26 -21.99
N VAL A 145 4.89 -6.88 -21.09
CA VAL A 145 4.59 -6.72 -19.67
C VAL A 145 5.41 -5.57 -19.08
N ILE A 146 4.81 -4.84 -18.14
CA ILE A 146 5.56 -4.06 -17.16
C ILE A 146 5.66 -4.91 -15.90
N VAL A 147 6.86 -5.06 -15.38
CA VAL A 147 7.10 -5.77 -14.12
C VAL A 147 7.56 -4.78 -13.07
N SER A 148 6.85 -4.66 -11.97
CA SER A 148 7.25 -3.84 -10.82
C SER A 148 7.58 -4.70 -9.62
N ARG A 149 8.63 -4.32 -8.88
CA ARG A 149 8.96 -4.95 -7.61
C ARG A 149 8.23 -4.23 -6.49
N THR A 150 6.94 -4.51 -6.43
CA THR A 150 5.95 -3.98 -5.50
C THR A 150 5.03 -5.10 -5.01
N GLY A 151 4.22 -4.85 -3.98
CA GLY A 151 3.26 -5.81 -3.46
C GLY A 151 2.63 -5.38 -2.15
N TYR A 152 1.61 -6.11 -1.71
CA TYR A 152 0.80 -5.81 -0.53
C TYR A 152 0.74 -6.97 0.47
N THR A 153 1.84 -7.73 0.58
CA THR A 153 1.93 -8.94 1.44
C THR A 153 3.03 -8.89 2.49
N GLY A 154 3.92 -7.89 2.41
CA GLY A 154 5.12 -7.85 3.27
C GLY A 154 6.22 -8.82 2.87
N GLU A 155 6.03 -9.61 1.81
CA GLU A 155 7.02 -10.52 1.25
C GLU A 155 7.75 -9.93 0.03
N LEU A 156 8.83 -10.58 -0.40
CA LEU A 156 9.38 -10.39 -1.73
C LEU A 156 8.28 -10.63 -2.75
N GLY A 157 8.10 -9.72 -3.69
CA GLY A 157 7.05 -9.88 -4.67
C GLY A 157 7.15 -8.93 -5.84
N TYR A 158 6.38 -9.25 -6.85
CA TYR A 158 6.30 -8.51 -8.10
C TYR A 158 4.85 -8.38 -8.56
N GLU A 159 4.58 -7.33 -9.29
CA GLU A 159 3.32 -7.12 -9.98
C GLU A 159 3.58 -7.04 -11.49
N LEU A 160 2.79 -7.79 -12.23
CA LEU A 160 2.87 -7.92 -13.68
C LEU A 160 1.69 -7.21 -14.31
N TRP A 161 1.98 -6.21 -15.15
CA TRP A 161 0.98 -5.35 -15.77
C TRP A 161 0.93 -5.61 -17.27
N CYS A 162 -0.24 -5.99 -17.78
CA CYS A 162 -0.43 -6.32 -19.19
C CYS A 162 -1.74 -5.76 -19.74
N HIS A 163 -1.88 -5.81 -21.07
CA HIS A 163 -3.16 -5.53 -21.71
C HIS A 163 -4.20 -6.59 -21.34
N PRO A 164 -5.50 -6.24 -21.18
CA PRO A 164 -6.56 -7.19 -20.80
C PRO A 164 -6.65 -8.43 -21.70
N GLY A 165 -6.47 -8.27 -23.01
CA GLY A 165 -6.46 -9.37 -23.95
C GLY A 165 -5.34 -10.39 -23.74
N ASP A 166 -4.26 -9.98 -23.07
CA ASP A 166 -3.10 -10.82 -22.78
C ASP A 166 -3.15 -11.46 -21.37
N ALA A 167 -4.07 -10.98 -20.52
CA ALA A 167 -4.11 -11.37 -19.11
C ALA A 167 -4.34 -12.90 -18.89
N PRO A 168 -5.22 -13.60 -19.64
CA PRO A 168 -5.34 -15.05 -19.51
C PRO A 168 -4.03 -15.78 -19.85
N ALA A 169 -3.37 -15.40 -20.94
CA ALA A 169 -2.11 -16.01 -21.35
C ALA A 169 -0.98 -15.71 -20.34
N LEU A 170 -0.95 -14.51 -19.77
CA LEU A 170 -0.02 -14.17 -18.69
C LEU A 170 -0.28 -15.02 -17.44
N TRP A 171 -1.55 -15.17 -17.05
CA TRP A 171 -1.93 -15.99 -15.90
C TRP A 171 -1.49 -17.44 -16.08
N ASP A 172 -1.78 -18.03 -17.25
CA ASP A 172 -1.42 -19.41 -17.56
C ASP A 172 0.10 -19.62 -17.55
N ALA A 173 0.86 -18.69 -18.14
CA ALA A 173 2.32 -18.72 -18.12
C ALA A 173 2.90 -18.65 -16.70
N VAL A 174 2.37 -17.75 -15.85
CA VAL A 174 2.77 -17.64 -14.45
C VAL A 174 2.38 -18.90 -13.67
N TRP A 175 1.21 -19.44 -13.91
CA TRP A 175 0.72 -20.64 -13.26
C TRP A 175 1.56 -21.87 -13.59
N GLU A 176 1.88 -22.07 -14.87
CA GLU A 176 2.73 -23.16 -15.36
C GLU A 176 4.16 -23.06 -14.79
N ALA A 177 4.79 -21.87 -14.90
CA ALA A 177 6.11 -21.63 -14.32
C ALA A 177 6.12 -21.74 -12.79
N GLY A 178 4.99 -21.51 -12.15
CA GLY A 178 4.82 -21.57 -10.70
C GLY A 178 4.68 -22.98 -10.14
N ALA A 179 4.33 -23.98 -10.95
CA ALA A 179 4.06 -25.34 -10.47
C ALA A 179 5.25 -25.97 -9.70
N PRO A 180 6.52 -25.89 -10.17
CA PRO A 180 7.67 -26.39 -9.41
C PRO A 180 7.94 -25.64 -8.11
N HIS A 181 7.41 -24.41 -7.98
CA HIS A 181 7.60 -23.52 -6.84
C HIS A 181 6.45 -23.58 -5.83
N GLU A 182 5.47 -24.48 -6.04
CA GLU A 182 4.27 -24.62 -5.20
C GLU A 182 3.42 -23.34 -5.19
N LEU A 183 3.31 -22.67 -6.35
CA LEU A 183 2.51 -21.45 -6.49
C LEU A 183 1.04 -21.77 -6.16
N THR A 184 0.46 -20.91 -5.31
CA THR A 184 -0.92 -21.09 -4.84
C THR A 184 -1.73 -19.82 -5.16
N PRO A 185 -3.00 -19.94 -5.57
CA PRO A 185 -3.86 -18.78 -5.73
C PRO A 185 -4.19 -18.19 -4.35
N LEU A 186 -4.21 -16.86 -4.28
CA LEU A 186 -4.45 -16.12 -3.05
C LEU A 186 -5.76 -15.33 -3.18
N GLY A 187 -6.69 -15.57 -2.26
CA GLY A 187 -7.94 -14.80 -2.16
C GLY A 187 -7.79 -13.57 -1.25
N LEU A 188 -8.81 -12.70 -1.27
CA LEU A 188 -8.80 -11.44 -0.51
C LEU A 188 -8.73 -11.62 1.01
N GLU A 189 -9.38 -12.65 1.56
CA GLU A 189 -9.32 -12.93 3.00
C GLU A 189 -7.90 -13.32 3.45
N ALA A 190 -7.21 -14.12 2.65
CA ALA A 190 -5.81 -14.47 2.93
C ALA A 190 -4.88 -13.26 2.75
N LEU A 191 -5.13 -12.40 1.75
CA LEU A 191 -4.41 -11.14 1.60
C LEU A 191 -4.61 -10.22 2.80
N ASP A 192 -5.83 -10.14 3.35
CA ASP A 192 -6.12 -9.33 4.55
C ASP A 192 -5.31 -9.82 5.75
N ILE A 193 -5.19 -11.13 5.95
CA ILE A 193 -4.33 -11.68 7.00
C ILE A 193 -2.86 -11.26 6.79
N LEU A 194 -2.33 -11.43 5.59
CA LEU A 194 -0.94 -11.10 5.25
C LEU A 194 -0.63 -9.60 5.42
N ARG A 195 -1.52 -8.73 4.96
CA ARG A 195 -1.31 -7.29 5.11
C ARG A 195 -1.34 -6.85 6.59
N ILE A 196 -2.22 -7.45 7.43
CA ILE A 196 -2.27 -7.18 8.87
C ILE A 196 -0.95 -7.63 9.53
N GLU A 197 -0.47 -8.85 9.26
CA GLU A 197 0.81 -9.35 9.74
C GLU A 197 1.97 -8.42 9.37
N ALA A 198 1.97 -7.90 8.14
CA ALA A 198 2.98 -7.00 7.59
C ALA A 198 2.78 -5.53 7.99
N GLY A 199 1.71 -5.20 8.71
CA GLY A 199 1.39 -3.85 9.14
C GLY A 199 1.10 -2.89 7.98
N LEU A 200 0.43 -3.36 6.95
CA LEU A 200 -0.02 -2.54 5.83
C LEU A 200 -1.46 -2.08 6.07
N ILE A 201 -1.70 -0.81 5.81
CA ILE A 201 -2.99 -0.18 6.07
C ILE A 201 -3.98 -0.43 4.94
N PHE A 202 -5.27 -0.32 5.24
CA PHE A 202 -6.38 -0.48 4.30
C PHE A 202 -7.40 0.64 4.48
N ALA A 203 -7.85 1.23 3.37
CA ALA A 203 -8.84 2.31 3.35
C ALA A 203 -10.16 1.87 4.00
N GLY A 204 -10.77 2.77 4.80
CA GLY A 204 -11.98 2.47 5.55
C GLY A 204 -11.75 1.71 6.86
N TYR A 205 -10.55 1.15 7.09
CA TYR A 205 -10.15 0.48 8.32
C TYR A 205 -9.14 1.31 9.11
N GLU A 206 -7.91 1.42 8.62
CA GLU A 206 -6.85 2.18 9.30
C GLU A 206 -6.95 3.67 9.03
N PHE A 207 -7.51 4.10 7.91
CA PHE A 207 -7.65 5.50 7.58
C PHE A 207 -8.94 5.84 6.82
N GLY A 208 -9.23 7.13 6.77
CA GLY A 208 -10.27 7.81 6.04
C GLY A 208 -10.02 9.31 6.18
N ASP A 209 -10.94 10.14 5.71
CA ASP A 209 -10.81 11.59 5.56
C ASP A 209 -10.57 12.39 6.86
N GLN A 210 -10.67 11.74 8.03
CA GLN A 210 -10.40 12.31 9.34
C GLN A 210 -9.04 11.90 9.91
N VAL A 211 -8.40 10.87 9.36
CA VAL A 211 -7.15 10.27 9.84
C VAL A 211 -5.99 10.74 9.00
N ASP A 212 -4.95 11.26 9.62
CA ASP A 212 -3.76 11.71 8.90
C ASP A 212 -2.70 10.59 8.74
N PRO A 213 -1.72 10.74 7.83
CA PRO A 213 -0.70 9.73 7.60
C PRO A 213 0.17 9.38 8.81
N PHE A 214 0.32 10.30 9.78
CA PHE A 214 1.10 10.03 11.01
C PHE A 214 0.30 9.12 11.92
N GLU A 215 -1.00 9.42 12.09
CA GLU A 215 -1.94 8.60 12.85
C GLU A 215 -2.11 7.21 12.21
N ALA A 216 -2.14 7.13 10.88
CA ALA A 216 -2.23 5.86 10.13
C ALA A 216 -0.90 5.06 10.08
N GLY A 217 0.19 5.55 10.68
CA GLY A 217 1.47 4.85 10.71
C GLY A 217 2.31 4.96 9.44
N ILE A 218 1.89 5.74 8.46
CA ILE A 218 2.62 5.99 7.20
C ILE A 218 3.23 7.39 7.10
N GLY A 219 3.50 8.02 8.24
CA GLY A 219 4.10 9.36 8.30
C GLY A 219 5.44 9.50 7.57
N PHE A 220 6.12 8.38 7.25
CA PHE A 220 7.33 8.36 6.41
C PHE A 220 7.05 8.77 4.96
N THR A 221 5.80 8.75 4.51
CA THR A 221 5.37 9.22 3.19
C THR A 221 5.26 10.74 3.11
N VAL A 222 5.24 11.44 4.25
CA VAL A 222 5.00 12.88 4.29
C VAL A 222 6.31 13.66 4.24
N GLY A 223 6.58 14.27 3.12
CA GLY A 223 7.85 14.94 2.81
C GLY A 223 8.01 16.36 3.38
N LEU A 224 7.55 16.66 4.60
CA LEU A 224 7.62 18.01 5.16
C LEU A 224 9.03 18.65 5.14
N LYS A 225 10.08 17.84 5.27
CA LYS A 225 11.48 18.31 5.26
C LYS A 225 12.19 18.15 3.92
N THR A 226 11.62 17.34 3.01
CA THR A 226 12.29 16.90 1.77
C THR A 226 11.63 17.40 0.51
N LYS A 227 10.49 18.04 0.64
CA LYS A 227 9.67 18.61 -0.41
C LYS A 227 9.47 20.09 -0.11
N GLU A 228 10.03 20.95 -0.94
CA GLU A 228 9.95 22.41 -0.78
C GLU A 228 8.61 22.95 -1.27
N ASP A 229 8.09 22.35 -2.36
CA ASP A 229 6.81 22.72 -2.94
C ASP A 229 5.66 22.50 -1.96
N ASP A 230 4.66 23.36 -2.03
CA ASP A 230 3.41 23.16 -1.29
C ASP A 230 2.62 21.98 -1.88
N PHE A 231 1.76 21.40 -1.06
CA PHE A 231 0.86 20.32 -1.45
C PHE A 231 -0.40 20.34 -0.59
N VAL A 232 -1.47 19.75 -1.08
CA VAL A 232 -2.76 19.72 -0.40
C VAL A 232 -2.61 19.15 1.01
N GLY A 233 -3.07 19.91 2.00
CA GLY A 233 -3.03 19.52 3.41
C GLY A 233 -1.72 19.79 4.16
N ARG A 234 -0.66 20.32 3.51
CA ARG A 234 0.66 20.52 4.14
C ARG A 234 0.59 21.25 5.49
N ALA A 235 -0.04 22.42 5.53
CA ALA A 235 -0.12 23.22 6.76
C ALA A 235 -0.89 22.52 7.90
N ALA A 236 -1.91 21.72 7.54
CA ALA A 236 -2.63 20.89 8.50
C ALA A 236 -1.76 19.74 9.01
N LEU A 237 -1.03 19.07 8.13
CA LEU A 237 -0.12 17.98 8.48
C LEU A 237 1.04 18.45 9.37
N GLU A 238 1.56 19.68 9.16
CA GLU A 238 2.56 20.26 10.05
C GLU A 238 2.02 20.44 11.48
N ARG A 239 0.78 20.96 11.62
CA ARG A 239 0.12 21.09 12.93
C ARG A 239 -0.16 19.75 13.59
N ARG A 240 -0.71 18.78 12.85
CA ARG A 240 -1.02 17.43 13.36
C ARG A 240 0.24 16.70 13.81
N LYS A 241 1.33 16.82 13.06
CA LYS A 241 2.63 16.26 13.44
C LYS A 241 3.21 16.88 14.72
N ALA A 242 3.00 18.17 14.93
CA ALA A 242 3.49 18.88 16.11
C ALA A 242 2.73 18.49 17.40
N SER A 243 1.49 18.01 17.27
CA SER A 243 0.64 17.62 18.41
C SER A 243 -0.15 16.35 18.09
N PRO A 244 0.53 15.19 17.99
CA PRO A 244 -0.12 13.93 17.69
C PRO A 244 -1.04 13.52 18.84
N GLN A 245 -2.28 13.10 18.52
CA GLN A 245 -3.25 12.67 19.50
C GLN A 245 -3.38 11.14 19.55
N ARG A 246 -3.25 10.52 18.40
CA ARG A 246 -3.38 9.06 18.22
C ARG A 246 -2.32 8.55 17.28
N THR A 247 -2.07 7.26 17.35
CA THR A 247 -1.15 6.55 16.45
C THR A 247 -1.63 5.12 16.25
N LEU A 248 -1.27 4.53 15.11
CA LEU A 248 -1.48 3.13 14.84
C LEU A 248 -0.44 2.29 15.62
N VAL A 249 -0.92 1.28 16.34
CA VAL A 249 -0.08 0.32 17.07
C VAL A 249 -0.52 -1.12 16.75
N GLY A 250 0.37 -2.08 16.99
CA GLY A 250 0.08 -3.50 17.00
C GLY A 250 -0.30 -3.97 18.39
N LEU A 251 -1.35 -4.78 18.49
CA LEU A 251 -1.74 -5.49 19.71
C LEU A 251 -1.61 -7.00 19.51
N GLU A 252 -1.10 -7.69 20.53
CA GLU A 252 -1.22 -9.14 20.67
C GLU A 252 -2.27 -9.44 21.75
N LEU A 253 -3.24 -10.30 21.42
CA LEU A 253 -4.38 -10.60 22.27
C LEU A 253 -4.21 -11.98 22.91
N ALA A 254 -4.59 -12.10 24.18
CA ALA A 254 -4.64 -13.38 24.88
C ALA A 254 -5.82 -14.25 24.40
N GLY A 255 -5.65 -15.56 24.49
CA GLY A 255 -6.69 -16.53 24.17
C GLY A 255 -6.89 -16.77 22.66
N ASN A 256 -8.05 -17.31 22.30
CA ASN A 256 -8.33 -17.81 20.95
C ASN A 256 -9.33 -16.97 20.15
N GLU A 257 -9.82 -15.89 20.71
CA GLU A 257 -10.81 -15.04 20.06
C GLU A 257 -10.14 -13.78 19.49
N PRO A 258 -10.20 -13.55 18.16
CA PRO A 258 -9.64 -12.36 17.55
C PRO A 258 -10.49 -11.12 17.85
N ALA A 259 -9.86 -9.96 17.83
CA ALA A 259 -10.55 -8.68 17.79
C ALA A 259 -11.13 -8.46 16.37
N VAL A 260 -12.17 -7.63 16.30
CA VAL A 260 -12.78 -7.20 15.04
C VAL A 260 -12.79 -5.69 14.94
N HIS A 261 -12.97 -5.18 13.72
CA HIS A 261 -13.10 -3.75 13.48
C HIS A 261 -14.15 -3.11 14.39
N GLY A 262 -13.79 -1.99 15.03
CA GLY A 262 -14.66 -1.23 15.92
C GLY A 262 -14.59 -1.66 17.39
N ASP A 263 -14.03 -2.82 17.74
CA ASP A 263 -13.85 -3.21 19.14
C ASP A 263 -13.07 -2.13 19.89
N CYS A 264 -13.51 -1.77 21.12
CA CYS A 264 -12.94 -0.68 21.89
C CYS A 264 -11.76 -1.16 22.75
N VAL A 265 -10.69 -0.38 22.79
CA VAL A 265 -9.51 -0.69 23.62
C VAL A 265 -9.52 0.18 24.88
N HIS A 266 -9.25 -0.44 26.03
CA HIS A 266 -9.39 0.20 27.33
C HIS A 266 -8.15 0.00 28.21
N VAL A 267 -7.88 1.02 29.04
CA VAL A 267 -7.04 0.91 30.23
C VAL A 267 -7.93 1.19 31.45
N GLY A 268 -8.18 0.18 32.25
CA GLY A 268 -9.17 0.28 33.31
C GLY A 268 -10.58 0.59 32.77
N ARG A 269 -11.12 1.75 33.10
CA ARG A 269 -12.45 2.20 32.63
C ARG A 269 -12.40 3.13 31.43
N SER A 270 -11.22 3.65 31.10
CA SER A 270 -11.04 4.63 30.03
C SER A 270 -10.86 3.93 28.70
N GLN A 271 -11.64 4.32 27.69
CA GLN A 271 -11.40 3.93 26.31
C GLN A 271 -10.21 4.74 25.79
N VAL A 272 -9.17 4.03 25.33
CA VAL A 272 -7.91 4.62 24.87
C VAL A 272 -7.63 4.35 23.39
N GLY A 273 -8.44 3.50 22.76
CA GLY A 273 -8.26 3.18 21.33
C GLY A 273 -9.45 2.43 20.75
N VAL A 274 -9.33 2.15 19.44
CA VAL A 274 -10.31 1.36 18.66
C VAL A 274 -9.54 0.43 17.73
N ILE A 275 -9.95 -0.82 17.67
CA ILE A 275 -9.43 -1.81 16.72
C ILE A 275 -9.81 -1.40 15.30
N THR A 276 -8.84 -1.30 14.44
CA THR A 276 -9.05 -1.02 13.01
C THR A 276 -9.11 -2.33 12.21
N SER A 277 -8.22 -3.27 12.50
CA SER A 277 -8.20 -4.59 11.88
C SER A 277 -7.73 -5.63 12.88
N GLY A 278 -8.23 -6.85 12.77
CA GLY A 278 -7.80 -7.94 13.66
C GLY A 278 -7.94 -9.28 12.98
N THR A 279 -7.03 -10.20 13.30
CA THR A 279 -7.02 -11.55 12.75
C THR A 279 -6.32 -12.53 13.68
N ARG A 280 -6.58 -13.81 13.47
CA ARG A 280 -5.71 -14.87 14.00
C ARG A 280 -4.61 -15.14 12.98
N SER A 281 -3.39 -14.75 13.29
CA SER A 281 -2.24 -15.03 12.44
C SER A 281 -1.91 -16.52 12.43
N PRO A 282 -1.96 -17.20 11.28
CA PRO A 282 -1.51 -18.58 11.18
C PRO A 282 0.01 -18.70 11.30
N LEU A 283 0.75 -17.67 10.85
CA LEU A 283 2.21 -17.63 10.90
C LEU A 283 2.72 -17.47 12.34
N LEU A 284 2.16 -16.52 13.10
CA LEU A 284 2.55 -16.22 14.48
C LEU A 284 1.81 -17.10 15.50
N ARG A 285 0.74 -17.78 15.09
CA ARG A 285 -0.12 -18.65 15.90
C ARG A 285 -0.80 -17.92 17.07
N THR A 286 -0.95 -16.61 16.96
CA THR A 286 -1.58 -15.75 17.97
C THR A 286 -2.61 -14.83 17.33
N ASN A 287 -3.48 -14.22 18.14
CA ASN A 287 -4.39 -13.18 17.69
C ASN A 287 -3.66 -11.85 17.70
N ILE A 288 -3.70 -11.15 16.60
CA ILE A 288 -3.09 -9.83 16.39
C ILE A 288 -4.14 -8.83 15.93
N ALA A 289 -3.92 -7.57 16.25
CA ALA A 289 -4.80 -6.50 15.81
C ALA A 289 -4.04 -5.19 15.58
N LEU A 290 -4.49 -4.42 14.60
CA LEU A 290 -4.12 -3.02 14.43
C LEU A 290 -5.10 -2.17 15.23
N CYS A 291 -4.57 -1.23 15.98
CA CYS A 291 -5.34 -0.36 16.86
C CYS A 291 -4.91 1.09 16.69
N ARG A 292 -5.88 1.95 16.45
CA ARG A 292 -5.69 3.41 16.53
C ARG A 292 -5.86 3.84 17.98
N MET A 293 -4.75 4.21 18.62
CA MET A 293 -4.65 4.39 20.07
C MET A 293 -4.14 5.80 20.42
N ALA A 294 -4.61 6.34 21.53
CA ALA A 294 -4.08 7.57 22.12
C ALA A 294 -2.58 7.42 22.41
N VAL A 295 -1.79 8.44 22.06
CA VAL A 295 -0.32 8.35 22.07
C VAL A 295 0.26 8.07 23.45
N GLU A 296 -0.42 8.47 24.53
CA GLU A 296 0.00 8.25 25.91
C GLU A 296 0.02 6.75 26.30
N TYR A 297 -0.75 5.92 25.57
CA TYR A 297 -0.86 4.49 25.83
C TYR A 297 -0.17 3.63 24.76
N ALA A 298 0.44 4.25 23.76
CA ALA A 298 1.02 3.57 22.59
C ALA A 298 2.39 2.91 22.83
N GLY A 299 2.91 2.97 24.08
CA GLY A 299 4.22 2.38 24.42
C GLY A 299 4.20 0.85 24.36
N ILE A 300 5.25 0.24 23.75
CA ILE A 300 5.39 -1.22 23.71
C ILE A 300 5.39 -1.77 25.16
N GLY A 301 4.62 -2.84 25.37
CA GLY A 301 4.42 -3.47 26.69
C GLY A 301 3.26 -2.89 27.49
N THR A 302 2.57 -1.84 26.99
CA THR A 302 1.36 -1.34 27.63
C THR A 302 0.27 -2.41 27.62
N GLU A 303 -0.20 -2.79 28.79
CA GLU A 303 -1.32 -3.73 28.94
C GLU A 303 -2.66 -3.02 28.75
N VAL A 304 -3.54 -3.62 27.98
CA VAL A 304 -4.86 -3.10 27.64
C VAL A 304 -5.90 -4.23 27.61
N ASP A 305 -7.16 -3.85 27.64
CA ASP A 305 -8.27 -4.76 27.43
C ASP A 305 -9.04 -4.41 26.16
N VAL A 306 -9.28 -5.37 25.29
CA VAL A 306 -10.15 -5.23 24.13
C VAL A 306 -11.59 -5.60 24.53
N GLY A 307 -12.48 -4.61 24.52
CA GLY A 307 -13.91 -4.78 24.79
C GLY A 307 -14.67 -5.09 23.51
N LYS A 308 -15.26 -6.27 23.46
CA LYS A 308 -16.04 -6.73 22.31
C LYS A 308 -17.35 -5.97 22.17
N LEU A 309 -17.72 -5.64 20.92
CA LEU A 309 -18.99 -5.00 20.57
C LEU A 309 -20.12 -6.00 20.29
N ASP A 310 -19.97 -7.23 20.76
CA ASP A 310 -20.92 -8.34 20.57
C ASP A 310 -22.12 -8.35 21.53
N GLY A 311 -22.25 -7.31 22.36
CA GLY A 311 -23.30 -7.21 23.40
C GLY A 311 -22.95 -7.94 24.71
N HIS A 312 -21.90 -8.71 24.74
CA HIS A 312 -21.43 -9.42 25.93
C HIS A 312 -20.32 -8.62 26.61
N ARG A 313 -20.40 -8.02 27.67
CA ARG A 313 -19.39 -7.20 28.38
C ARG A 313 -18.04 -7.91 28.60
N LYS A 314 -17.62 -8.68 27.60
CA LYS A 314 -16.38 -9.44 27.59
C LYS A 314 -15.21 -8.52 27.28
N ARG A 315 -14.13 -8.69 28.02
CA ARG A 315 -12.83 -8.05 27.76
C ARG A 315 -11.78 -9.11 27.52
N ILE A 316 -10.94 -8.90 26.52
CA ILE A 316 -9.84 -9.77 26.15
C ILE A 316 -8.56 -9.02 26.52
N PRO A 317 -7.71 -9.56 27.41
CA PRO A 317 -6.42 -8.96 27.69
C PRO A 317 -5.55 -8.91 26.45
N ALA A 318 -4.85 -7.80 26.27
CA ALA A 318 -3.92 -7.59 25.17
C ALA A 318 -2.75 -6.71 25.60
N ALA A 319 -1.70 -6.70 24.81
CA ALA A 319 -0.56 -5.83 25.04
C ALA A 319 -0.13 -5.15 23.73
N VAL A 320 0.39 -3.93 23.83
CA VAL A 320 1.04 -3.24 22.72
C VAL A 320 2.36 -3.94 22.44
N VAL A 321 2.54 -4.37 21.18
CA VAL A 321 3.72 -5.10 20.74
C VAL A 321 4.47 -4.35 19.62
N ARG A 322 5.67 -4.80 19.32
CA ARG A 322 6.43 -4.30 18.16
C ARG A 322 5.63 -4.52 16.88
N PHE A 323 5.56 -3.49 16.06
CA PHE A 323 4.79 -3.44 14.83
C PHE A 323 5.66 -2.92 13.68
N PRO A 324 5.61 -3.50 12.46
CA PRO A 324 4.81 -4.67 12.04
C PRO A 324 5.10 -5.96 12.82
N PHE A 325 4.12 -6.87 12.89
CA PHE A 325 4.24 -8.14 13.62
C PHE A 325 5.23 -9.10 12.95
N TYR A 326 5.17 -9.12 11.61
CA TYR A 326 6.01 -9.95 10.75
C TYR A 326 7.02 -9.09 10.00
N ASP A 327 8.29 -9.50 10.00
CA ASP A 327 9.40 -8.80 9.39
C ASP A 327 9.41 -7.27 9.68
N PRO A 328 9.48 -6.86 10.95
CA PRO A 328 9.36 -5.46 11.36
C PRO A 328 10.44 -4.56 10.75
N ASP A 329 11.55 -5.12 10.28
CA ASP A 329 12.64 -4.39 9.63
C ASP A 329 12.48 -4.33 8.09
N LYS A 330 11.40 -4.92 7.53
CA LYS A 330 11.11 -4.97 6.10
C LYS A 330 12.29 -5.55 5.28
N THR A 331 12.91 -6.61 5.77
CA THR A 331 14.05 -7.26 5.11
C THR A 331 13.60 -8.13 3.93
N ARG A 332 12.45 -8.79 4.04
CA ARG A 332 11.91 -9.68 3.01
C ARG A 332 11.55 -8.98 1.70
N PRO A 333 10.75 -7.92 1.67
CA PRO A 333 10.45 -7.23 0.41
C PRO A 333 11.68 -6.58 -0.21
N ARG A 334 12.74 -6.34 0.58
CA ARG A 334 14.01 -5.75 0.11
C ARG A 334 15.06 -6.77 -0.31
N SER A 335 14.85 -8.05 0.00
CA SER A 335 15.82 -9.14 -0.26
C SER A 335 16.16 -9.34 -1.74
#